data_6c5bba0cd52b66b807f78357a6d7acb3
#
_entry.id   6c5bba0cd52b66b807f78357a6d7acb3
#
_cell.length_a   1.000
_cell.length_b   1.000
_cell.length_c   1.000
_cell.angle_alpha   90.00
_cell.angle_beta   90.00
_cell.angle_gamma   90.00
#
_symmetry.space_group_name_H-M   'P 1'
#
loop_
_entity.id
_entity.type
_entity.pdbx_description
1 polymer ?
#
loop_
_entity_poly.entity_id
_entity_poly.type
_entity_poly.pdbx_seq_one_letter_code
_entity_poly.pdbx_strand_id
1 'polypeptide(L)'
;MRVTKSNINKFIEGSSMDCSNTGITHIEYIPDGITRLDCNNNKLTELPKLPNSLIGLFCQNNKLTELPKLPDGLIRLICHNNKLTELPKLPESLEYLTCQYNNLPYEITLNNLKEHNTLIKRKLILSRICV
;
A
#
# COMPACT_ATOMS: atom_id res chain seq x y z
N MET A 1 14.15 11.09 8.60
CA MET A 1 13.88 10.25 9.78
C MET A 1 13.45 8.85 9.32
N ARG A 2 13.83 7.84 10.03
CA ARG A 2 13.54 6.45 9.70
C ARG A 2 12.79 5.79 10.86
N VAL A 3 11.81 4.94 10.56
CA VAL A 3 11.16 4.10 11.56
C VAL A 3 11.91 2.77 11.60
N THR A 4 12.49 2.47 12.75
CA THR A 4 13.32 1.29 12.98
C THR A 4 12.80 0.49 14.17
N LYS A 5 13.38 -0.70 14.40
CA LYS A 5 13.03 -1.50 15.58
C LYS A 5 13.20 -0.75 16.90
N SER A 6 14.15 0.18 16.96
CA SER A 6 14.45 0.90 18.19
C SER A 6 13.44 2.02 18.50
N ASN A 7 12.71 2.55 17.51
CA ASN A 7 11.78 3.66 17.73
C ASN A 7 10.33 3.34 17.34
N ILE A 8 10.06 2.17 16.77
CA ILE A 8 8.75 1.85 16.21
C ILE A 8 7.62 1.92 17.25
N ASN A 9 7.91 1.62 18.51
CA ASN A 9 6.88 1.64 19.56
C ASN A 9 6.31 3.03 19.82
N LYS A 10 7.04 4.08 19.45
CA LYS A 10 6.53 5.46 19.55
C LYS A 10 5.33 5.72 18.63
N PHE A 11 5.19 4.92 17.59
CA PHE A 11 4.18 5.09 16.55
C PHE A 11 3.01 4.13 16.70
N ILE A 12 3.06 3.22 17.67
CA ILE A 12 2.07 2.14 17.82
C ILE A 12 1.24 2.38 19.09
N GLU A 13 -0.09 2.33 18.90
CA GLU A 13 -1.06 2.31 19.98
C GLU A 13 -2.07 1.21 19.69
N GLY A 14 -2.09 0.16 20.51
CA GLY A 14 -2.92 -1.01 20.25
C GLY A 14 -2.53 -1.70 18.95
N SER A 15 -3.46 -1.85 18.04
CA SER A 15 -3.21 -2.43 16.71
C SER A 15 -3.04 -1.37 15.61
N SER A 16 -2.97 -0.10 15.98
CA SER A 16 -2.76 1.02 15.05
C SER A 16 -1.33 1.50 15.08
N MET A 17 -0.77 1.70 13.89
CA MET A 17 0.53 2.33 13.72
C MET A 17 0.32 3.64 12.96
N ASP A 18 0.66 4.76 13.59
CA ASP A 18 0.52 6.10 13.02
C ASP A 18 1.86 6.82 13.03
N CYS A 19 2.45 6.94 11.86
CA CYS A 19 3.67 7.72 11.64
C CYS A 19 3.44 8.84 10.62
N SER A 20 2.20 9.28 10.47
CA SER A 20 1.83 10.35 9.54
C SER A 20 2.47 11.69 9.94
N ASN A 21 2.76 12.51 8.93
CA ASN A 21 3.27 13.88 9.13
C ASN A 21 4.55 13.97 9.98
N THR A 22 5.45 12.99 9.86
CA THR A 22 6.68 12.95 10.66
C THR A 22 7.94 13.15 9.83
N GLY A 23 7.81 13.35 8.51
CA GLY A 23 8.96 13.56 7.63
C GLY A 23 9.79 12.31 7.39
N ILE A 24 9.24 11.12 7.63
CA ILE A 24 9.99 9.88 7.48
C ILE A 24 10.26 9.57 6.01
N THR A 25 11.42 8.96 5.77
CA THR A 25 11.85 8.52 4.46
C THR A 25 11.86 7.00 4.32
N HIS A 26 11.73 6.28 5.43
CA HIS A 26 11.86 4.82 5.45
C HIS A 26 11.17 4.20 6.66
N ILE A 27 10.48 3.08 6.42
CA ILE A 27 9.91 2.22 7.47
C ILE A 27 10.59 0.86 7.34
N GLU A 28 11.28 0.43 8.39
CA GLU A 28 12.03 -0.83 8.36
C GLU A 28 11.12 -2.06 8.29
N TYR A 29 10.06 -2.06 9.10
CA TYR A 29 9.08 -3.16 9.09
C TYR A 29 7.80 -2.75 9.78
N ILE A 30 6.74 -3.54 9.57
CA ILE A 30 5.45 -3.36 10.22
C ILE A 30 5.16 -4.63 11.01
N PRO A 31 4.98 -4.54 12.34
CA PRO A 31 4.75 -5.72 13.17
C PRO A 31 3.48 -6.48 12.80
N ASP A 32 3.49 -7.79 13.01
CA ASP A 32 2.29 -8.60 12.90
C ASP A 32 1.25 -8.12 13.92
N GLY A 33 -0.02 -8.21 13.57
CA GLY A 33 -1.10 -7.74 14.42
C GLY A 33 -1.53 -6.31 14.19
N ILE A 34 -0.76 -5.51 13.43
CA ILE A 34 -1.18 -4.17 13.05
C ILE A 34 -2.35 -4.27 12.08
N THR A 35 -3.46 -3.62 12.41
CA THR A 35 -4.66 -3.60 11.58
C THR A 35 -4.83 -2.31 10.81
N ARG A 36 -4.22 -1.21 11.28
CA ARG A 36 -4.27 0.08 10.62
C ARG A 36 -2.87 0.66 10.53
N LEU A 37 -2.45 1.02 9.33
CA LEU A 37 -1.19 1.72 9.09
C LEU A 37 -1.48 3.08 8.47
N ASP A 38 -1.10 4.13 9.18
CA ASP A 38 -1.22 5.51 8.76
C ASP A 38 0.19 6.07 8.58
N CYS A 39 0.61 6.21 7.35
CA CYS A 39 1.93 6.76 7.02
C CYS A 39 1.83 7.88 5.98
N ASN A 40 0.69 8.54 5.93
CA ASN A 40 0.45 9.62 4.98
C ASN A 40 1.30 10.85 5.27
N ASN A 41 1.44 11.70 4.25
CA ASN A 41 2.17 12.97 4.33
C ASN A 41 3.61 12.80 4.83
N ASN A 42 4.35 11.95 4.15
CA ASN A 42 5.77 11.72 4.40
C ASN A 42 6.56 11.78 3.10
N LYS A 43 7.77 11.23 3.10
CA LYS A 43 8.68 11.21 1.95
C LYS A 43 9.06 9.78 1.57
N LEU A 44 8.15 8.83 1.79
CA LEU A 44 8.38 7.42 1.52
C LEU A 44 8.46 7.16 0.01
N THR A 45 9.44 6.37 -0.43
CA THR A 45 9.57 5.91 -1.79
C THR A 45 9.14 4.45 -1.94
N GLU A 46 9.08 3.72 -0.82
CA GLU A 46 8.63 2.33 -0.78
C GLU A 46 8.08 1.99 0.60
N LEU A 47 7.31 0.92 0.68
CA LEU A 47 6.79 0.36 1.93
C LEU A 47 7.38 -1.03 2.14
N PRO A 48 7.58 -1.44 3.41
CA PRO A 48 7.99 -2.82 3.69
C PRO A 48 6.83 -3.79 3.47
N LYS A 49 7.09 -5.08 3.62
CA LYS A 49 6.04 -6.10 3.57
C LYS A 49 4.92 -5.76 4.56
N LEU A 50 3.68 -5.88 4.10
CA LEU A 50 2.50 -5.60 4.91
C LEU A 50 2.07 -6.86 5.68
N PRO A 51 1.66 -6.74 6.96
CA PRO A 51 1.17 -7.89 7.71
C PRO A 51 -0.20 -8.35 7.21
N ASN A 52 -0.48 -9.63 7.32
CA ASN A 52 -1.78 -10.19 6.91
C ASN A 52 -2.95 -9.66 7.73
N SER A 53 -2.68 -9.12 8.90
CA SER A 53 -3.69 -8.51 9.79
C SER A 53 -4.20 -7.18 9.31
N LEU A 54 -3.53 -6.53 8.34
CA LEU A 54 -3.84 -5.15 7.96
C LEU A 54 -5.21 -5.04 7.31
N ILE A 55 -6.02 -4.11 7.80
CA ILE A 55 -7.37 -3.81 7.32
C ILE A 55 -7.42 -2.46 6.61
N GLY A 56 -6.64 -1.50 7.07
CA GLY A 56 -6.57 -0.17 6.46
C GLY A 56 -5.13 0.26 6.20
N LEU A 57 -4.87 0.74 4.99
CA LEU A 57 -3.58 1.31 4.59
C LEU A 57 -3.80 2.74 4.10
N PHE A 58 -3.20 3.70 4.78
CA PHE A 58 -3.29 5.13 4.48
C PHE A 58 -1.89 5.64 4.18
N CYS A 59 -1.52 5.62 2.90
CA CYS A 59 -0.18 5.99 2.44
C CYS A 59 -0.20 7.11 1.40
N GLN A 60 -1.26 7.90 1.38
CA GLN A 60 -1.38 9.04 0.45
C GLN A 60 -0.32 10.11 0.75
N ASN A 61 -0.04 10.94 -0.25
CA ASN A 61 0.90 12.05 -0.15
C ASN A 61 2.31 11.61 0.26
N ASN A 62 2.86 10.71 -0.52
CA ASN A 62 4.25 10.26 -0.43
C ASN A 62 4.88 10.29 -1.82
N LYS A 63 5.97 9.58 -2.01
CA LYS A 63 6.69 9.45 -3.28
C LYS A 63 6.79 7.99 -3.71
N LEU A 64 5.77 7.19 -3.36
CA LEU A 64 5.78 5.75 -3.65
C LEU A 64 5.71 5.52 -5.15
N THR A 65 6.57 4.63 -5.65
CA THR A 65 6.58 4.21 -7.05
C THR A 65 5.88 2.88 -7.26
N GLU A 66 5.76 2.08 -6.20
CA GLU A 66 5.02 0.82 -6.20
C GLU A 66 4.52 0.50 -4.80
N LEU A 67 3.55 -0.38 -4.70
CA LEU A 67 3.06 -0.90 -3.43
C LEU A 67 3.48 -2.36 -3.30
N PRO A 68 3.74 -2.84 -2.06
CA PRO A 68 3.96 -4.27 -1.84
C PRO A 68 2.66 -5.05 -2.03
N LYS A 69 2.76 -6.37 -2.00
CA LYS A 69 1.58 -7.24 -2.04
C LYS A 69 0.58 -6.81 -0.97
N LEU A 70 -0.68 -6.66 -1.36
CA LEU A 70 -1.76 -6.26 -0.45
C LEU A 70 -2.35 -7.49 0.24
N PRO A 71 -2.65 -7.40 1.56
CA PRO A 71 -3.28 -8.52 2.27
C PRO A 71 -4.71 -8.79 1.78
N ASP A 72 -5.12 -10.06 1.80
CA ASP A 72 -6.44 -10.46 1.30
C ASP A 72 -7.61 -9.87 2.08
N GLY A 73 -7.40 -9.45 3.31
CA GLY A 73 -8.44 -8.85 4.14
C GLY A 73 -8.48 -7.34 4.14
N LEU A 74 -7.70 -6.68 3.29
CA LEU A 74 -7.64 -5.21 3.26
C LEU A 74 -8.98 -4.63 2.81
N ILE A 75 -9.51 -3.68 3.59
CA ILE A 75 -10.82 -3.04 3.34
C ILE A 75 -10.65 -1.63 2.80
N ARG A 76 -9.63 -0.89 3.27
CA ARG A 76 -9.37 0.48 2.86
C ARG A 76 -7.97 0.62 2.31
N LEU A 77 -7.87 1.17 1.10
CA LEU A 77 -6.59 1.51 0.48
C LEU A 77 -6.66 2.96 0.01
N ILE A 78 -5.92 3.82 0.69
CA ILE A 78 -5.85 5.24 0.40
C ILE A 78 -4.41 5.52 -0.02
N CYS A 79 -4.18 5.68 -1.32
CA CYS A 79 -2.83 5.80 -1.88
C CYS A 79 -2.71 6.90 -2.95
N HIS A 80 -3.62 7.87 -2.94
CA HIS A 80 -3.55 8.98 -3.90
C HIS A 80 -2.35 9.88 -3.64
N ASN A 81 -2.00 10.72 -4.63
CA ASN A 81 -0.85 11.62 -4.55
C ASN A 81 0.46 10.89 -4.24
N ASN A 82 0.81 9.99 -5.11
CA ASN A 82 2.09 9.30 -5.12
C ASN A 82 2.65 9.30 -6.55
N LYS A 83 3.62 8.45 -6.82
CA LYS A 83 4.22 8.29 -8.15
C LYS A 83 4.04 6.86 -8.65
N LEU A 84 2.94 6.22 -8.26
CA LEU A 84 2.66 4.83 -8.63
C LEU A 84 2.48 4.71 -10.13
N THR A 85 3.18 3.76 -10.75
CA THR A 85 3.07 3.47 -12.17
C THR A 85 2.17 2.28 -12.43
N GLU A 86 1.91 1.49 -11.40
CA GLU A 86 0.97 0.36 -11.45
C GLU A 86 0.50 0.04 -10.03
N LEU A 87 -0.59 -0.69 -9.93
CA LEU A 87 -1.07 -1.23 -8.65
C LEU A 87 -0.94 -2.75 -8.69
N PRO A 88 -0.64 -3.37 -7.54
CA PRO A 88 -0.66 -4.83 -7.45
C PRO A 88 -2.10 -5.35 -7.56
N LYS A 89 -2.25 -6.67 -7.50
CA LYS A 89 -3.58 -7.29 -7.40
C LYS A 89 -4.33 -6.67 -6.21
N LEU A 90 -5.57 -6.22 -6.46
CA LEU A 90 -6.41 -5.64 -5.43
C LEU A 90 -7.25 -6.73 -4.77
N PRO A 91 -7.32 -6.78 -3.42
CA PRO A 91 -8.15 -7.77 -2.75
C PRO A 91 -9.64 -7.53 -2.98
N GLU A 92 -10.39 -8.61 -3.09
CA GLU A 92 -11.85 -8.53 -3.31
C GLU A 92 -12.60 -7.96 -2.10
N SER A 93 -11.96 -7.99 -0.92
CA SER A 93 -12.50 -7.41 0.32
C SER A 93 -12.54 -5.88 0.31
N LEU A 94 -11.87 -5.24 -0.65
CA LEU A 94 -11.68 -3.79 -0.67
C LEU A 94 -13.02 -3.06 -0.83
N GLU A 95 -13.31 -2.14 0.09
CA GLU A 95 -14.54 -1.34 0.09
C GLU A 95 -14.28 0.15 -0.19
N TYR A 96 -13.06 0.63 0.08
CA TYR A 96 -12.67 2.03 -0.13
C TYR A 96 -11.34 2.07 -0.86
N LEU A 97 -11.29 2.78 -1.97
CA LEU A 97 -10.09 2.91 -2.79
C LEU A 97 -9.97 4.32 -3.30
N THR A 98 -8.84 4.98 -3.00
CA THR A 98 -8.46 6.24 -3.65
C THR A 98 -7.04 6.10 -4.16
N CYS A 99 -6.86 6.23 -5.48
CA CYS A 99 -5.55 6.10 -6.13
C CYS A 99 -5.32 7.17 -7.21
N GLN A 100 -6.11 8.25 -7.20
CA GLN A 100 -5.93 9.35 -8.14
C GLN A 100 -4.62 10.10 -7.88
N TYR A 101 -4.22 10.92 -8.84
CA TYR A 101 -2.96 11.69 -8.78
C TYR A 101 -1.73 10.79 -8.62
N ASN A 102 -1.69 9.78 -9.48
CA ASN A 102 -0.55 8.88 -9.68
C ASN A 102 -0.23 8.85 -11.17
N ASN A 103 0.69 7.99 -11.57
CA ASN A 103 1.06 7.81 -12.97
C ASN A 103 0.57 6.46 -13.50
N LEU A 104 -0.64 6.07 -13.11
CA LEU A 104 -1.24 4.79 -13.49
C LEU A 104 -1.57 4.78 -14.99
N PRO A 105 -1.45 3.62 -15.67
CA PRO A 105 -1.73 3.52 -17.10
C PRO A 105 -3.22 3.63 -17.44
N TYR A 106 -4.10 3.44 -16.46
CA TYR A 106 -5.54 3.57 -16.59
C TYR A 106 -6.15 3.90 -15.23
N GLU A 107 -7.37 4.43 -15.24
CA GLU A 107 -8.10 4.71 -14.01
C GLU A 107 -8.50 3.38 -13.33
N ILE A 108 -8.22 3.28 -12.05
CA ILE A 108 -8.57 2.09 -11.25
C ILE A 108 -9.54 2.52 -10.16
N THR A 109 -10.69 1.87 -10.11
CA THR A 109 -11.77 2.12 -9.16
C THR A 109 -12.29 0.78 -8.64
N LEU A 110 -13.17 0.82 -7.65
CA LEU A 110 -13.83 -0.40 -7.19
C LEU A 110 -14.68 -1.05 -8.30
N ASN A 111 -15.19 -0.25 -9.24
CA ASN A 111 -16.03 -0.76 -10.34
C ASN A 111 -15.23 -1.60 -11.35
N ASN A 112 -13.94 -1.32 -11.55
CA ASN A 112 -13.12 -2.07 -12.50
C ASN A 112 -12.06 -2.95 -11.83
N LEU A 113 -12.18 -3.18 -10.54
CA LEU A 113 -11.22 -3.98 -9.75
C LEU A 113 -11.00 -5.37 -10.36
N LYS A 114 -12.06 -6.04 -10.78
CA LYS A 114 -11.98 -7.38 -11.39
C LYS A 114 -11.19 -7.36 -12.70
N GLU A 115 -11.42 -6.34 -13.51
CA GLU A 115 -10.71 -6.17 -14.78
C GLU A 115 -9.22 -5.92 -14.55
N HIS A 116 -8.90 -5.06 -13.57
CA HIS A 116 -7.52 -4.81 -13.17
C HIS A 116 -6.83 -6.10 -12.75
N ASN A 117 -7.47 -6.88 -11.87
CA ASN A 117 -6.90 -8.13 -11.38
C ASN A 117 -6.71 -9.16 -12.50
N THR A 118 -7.60 -9.18 -13.49
CA THR A 118 -7.47 -10.02 -14.67
C THR A 118 -6.24 -9.64 -15.48
N LEU A 119 -6.01 -8.34 -15.67
CA LEU A 119 -4.82 -7.86 -16.38
C LEU A 119 -3.53 -8.22 -15.66
N ILE A 120 -3.49 -8.10 -14.35
CA ILE A 120 -2.32 -8.50 -13.55
C ILE A 120 -2.05 -9.99 -13.72
N LYS A 121 -3.08 -10.82 -13.66
CA LYS A 121 -2.95 -12.28 -13.85
C LYS A 121 -2.42 -12.61 -15.24
N ARG A 122 -2.92 -11.94 -16.29
CA ARG A 122 -2.45 -12.13 -17.67
C ARG A 122 -0.99 -11.76 -17.82
N LYS A 123 -0.55 -10.66 -17.23
CA LYS A 123 0.86 -10.26 -17.26
C LYS A 123 1.75 -11.31 -16.63
N LEU A 124 1.35 -11.88 -15.49
CA LEU A 124 2.10 -12.95 -14.84
C LEU A 124 2.21 -14.20 -15.72
N ILE A 125 1.12 -14.61 -16.37
CA ILE A 125 1.10 -15.76 -17.27
C ILE A 125 2.02 -15.51 -18.45
N LEU A 126 1.93 -14.35 -19.10
CA LEU A 126 2.76 -14.00 -20.24
C LEU A 126 4.24 -13.97 -19.88
N SER A 127 4.60 -13.45 -18.70
CA SER A 127 5.97 -13.42 -18.25
C SER A 127 6.56 -14.82 -18.05
N ARG A 128 5.72 -15.80 -17.72
CA ARG A 128 6.14 -17.21 -17.58
C ARG A 128 6.29 -17.91 -18.92
N ILE A 129 5.49 -17.52 -19.91
CA ILE A 129 5.49 -18.13 -21.25
C ILE A 129 6.62 -17.58 -22.13
N CYS A 130 6.95 -16.32 -21.97
CA CYS A 130 7.93 -15.61 -22.81
C CYS A 130 9.38 -15.73 -22.29
N VAL A 131 9.69 -16.76 -21.56
CA VAL A 131 11.05 -16.98 -21.04
C VAL A 131 11.93 -17.68 -22.09
#